data_1606c864521b719666ceb997bfa49ed2
#
_entry.id   1606c864521b719666ceb997bfa49ed2
#
_cell.length_a   1.000
_cell.length_b   1.000
_cell.length_c   1.000
_cell.angle_alpha   90.00
_cell.angle_beta   90.00
_cell.angle_gamma   90.00
#
_symmetry.space_group_name_H-M   'P 1'
#
loop_
_entity.id
_entity.type
_entity.pdbx_description
1 polymer ?
#
loop_
_entity_poly.entity_id
_entity_poly.type
_entity_poly.pdbx_seq_one_letter_code
_entity_poly.pdbx_strand_id
1 'polypeptide(L)'
;LPRHGASLPIGLGVSCSADRQIVGKISKDGIFLEQLESNPAQYLPEVTDDELGGEVVQIDLNRPMSDILGMLTQYPVKTRLELTGPIIVARDAAHARLRQGLEKGEPLPQFFKDHPIYYAGPAKTPEGYASGSFGPTTAGRMDSYVDQFQEAGGSMVMLAKGNRSDVVRQACQKNGGFYLGSIGG
;
A
#
# COMPACT_ATOMS: atom_id res chain seq x y z
N LEU A 1 35.84 18.22 -18.33
CA LEU A 1 35.99 18.78 -16.98
C LEU A 1 37.30 18.41 -16.29
N PRO A 2 38.25 17.73 -16.97
CA PRO A 2 39.50 17.32 -16.36
C PRO A 2 40.34 18.49 -15.82
N ARG A 3 40.22 19.64 -16.42
CA ARG A 3 41.00 20.84 -16.02
C ARG A 3 40.60 21.45 -14.70
N HIS A 4 39.43 21.15 -14.22
CA HIS A 4 38.89 21.72 -13.00
C HIS A 4 38.82 20.71 -11.84
N GLY A 5 39.37 19.50 -12.04
CA GLY A 5 39.23 18.44 -11.02
C GLY A 5 37.78 18.22 -10.61
N ALA A 6 36.85 18.55 -11.52
CA ALA A 6 35.46 18.47 -11.24
C ALA A 6 35.10 17.00 -10.96
N SER A 7 34.71 16.72 -9.77
CA SER A 7 33.99 15.47 -9.44
C SER A 7 32.59 15.55 -10.02
N LEU A 8 32.14 14.48 -10.64
CA LEU A 8 30.74 14.31 -10.99
C LEU A 8 30.05 13.76 -9.75
N PRO A 9 29.31 14.57 -8.96
CA PRO A 9 28.54 14.04 -7.88
C PRO A 9 27.38 13.25 -8.47
N ILE A 10 27.45 11.93 -8.33
CA ILE A 10 26.34 11.04 -8.67
C ILE A 10 25.72 10.62 -7.35
N GLY A 11 24.48 11.05 -7.11
CA GLY A 11 23.63 10.53 -6.05
C GLY A 11 22.77 9.40 -6.61
N LEU A 12 22.98 8.19 -6.18
CA LEU A 12 22.08 7.08 -6.45
C LEU A 12 21.19 6.88 -5.22
N GLY A 13 19.94 7.32 -5.30
CA GLY A 13 18.95 7.09 -4.27
C GLY A 13 18.06 5.91 -4.65
N VAL A 14 18.15 4.81 -3.94
CA VAL A 14 17.16 3.75 -3.98
C VAL A 14 16.43 3.79 -2.65
N SER A 15 15.25 4.42 -2.63
CA SER A 15 14.44 4.48 -1.43
C SER A 15 13.27 3.51 -1.51
N CYS A 16 13.15 2.70 -0.49
CA CYS A 16 11.94 1.97 -0.17
C CYS A 16 11.36 2.61 1.09
N SER A 17 10.06 2.40 1.36
CA SER A 17 9.42 2.86 2.60
C SER A 17 9.96 2.20 3.87
N ALA A 18 10.69 1.11 3.76
CA ALA A 18 11.57 0.63 4.82
C ALA A 18 12.85 1.45 4.81
N ASP A 19 13.30 1.92 5.94
CA ASP A 19 14.56 2.66 6.13
C ASP A 19 15.75 1.73 5.85
N ARG A 20 15.98 1.44 4.59
CA ARG A 20 17.04 0.58 4.09
C ARG A 20 18.09 1.42 3.40
N GLN A 21 18.92 2.06 4.18
CA GLN A 21 20.01 2.86 3.67
C GLN A 21 21.31 2.49 4.37
N ILE A 22 22.39 2.67 3.66
CA ILE A 22 23.74 2.56 4.19
C ILE A 22 24.58 3.68 3.60
N VAL A 23 25.40 4.28 4.42
CA VAL A 23 26.39 5.24 3.94
C VAL A 23 27.59 4.49 3.41
N GLY A 24 27.93 4.75 2.15
CA GLY A 24 29.08 4.16 1.50
C GLY A 24 29.99 5.24 0.92
N LYS A 25 31.29 4.96 0.89
CA LYS A 25 32.30 5.80 0.26
C LYS A 25 33.09 4.96 -0.74
N ILE A 26 33.18 5.44 -1.97
CA ILE A 26 34.05 4.85 -2.99
C ILE A 26 35.23 5.80 -3.20
N SER A 27 36.45 5.30 -3.06
CA SER A 27 37.67 6.05 -3.29
C SER A 27 38.65 5.21 -4.10
N LYS A 28 39.79 5.78 -4.46
CA LYS A 28 40.90 5.05 -5.10
C LYS A 28 41.42 3.87 -4.27
N ASP A 29 41.21 3.91 -2.96
CA ASP A 29 41.71 2.93 -2.02
C ASP A 29 40.72 1.79 -1.75
N GLY A 30 39.49 1.89 -2.28
CA GLY A 30 38.48 0.85 -2.16
C GLY A 30 37.05 1.36 -1.92
N ILE A 31 36.19 0.41 -1.57
CA ILE A 31 34.81 0.64 -1.19
C ILE A 31 34.70 0.47 0.32
N PHE A 32 34.19 1.49 0.96
CA PHE A 32 33.98 1.52 2.41
C PHE A 32 32.51 1.68 2.69
N LEU A 33 31.96 0.81 3.53
CA LEU A 33 30.58 0.87 3.98
C LEU A 33 30.54 1.19 5.47
N GLU A 34 29.58 2.01 5.86
CA GLU A 34 29.23 2.16 7.26
C GLU A 34 28.81 0.82 7.85
N GLN A 35 29.06 0.62 9.12
CA GLN A 35 28.68 -0.60 9.79
C GLN A 35 27.16 -0.78 9.72
N LEU A 36 26.74 -1.95 9.24
CA LEU A 36 25.33 -2.33 9.27
C LEU A 36 24.89 -2.57 10.72
N GLU A 37 23.70 -2.09 11.05
CA GLU A 37 23.08 -2.46 12.31
C GLU A 37 22.82 -3.98 12.34
N SER A 38 23.37 -4.64 13.32
CA SER A 38 23.25 -6.10 13.47
C SER A 38 22.08 -6.53 14.36
N ASN A 39 21.51 -5.59 15.11
CA ASN A 39 20.36 -5.82 15.99
C ASN A 39 19.33 -4.69 15.88
N PRO A 40 18.67 -4.55 14.72
CA PRO A 40 17.70 -3.47 14.51
C PRO A 40 16.50 -3.55 15.45
N ALA A 41 16.20 -4.73 16.00
CA ALA A 41 15.10 -4.93 16.93
C ALA A 41 15.27 -4.11 18.24
N GLN A 42 16.49 -3.72 18.61
CA GLN A 42 16.74 -2.87 19.79
C GLN A 42 16.08 -1.50 19.72
N TYR A 43 15.72 -1.02 18.52
CA TYR A 43 15.06 0.26 18.31
C TYR A 43 13.53 0.16 18.27
N LEU A 44 12.99 -1.05 18.29
CA LEU A 44 11.56 -1.24 18.38
C LEU A 44 11.10 -0.92 19.81
N PRO A 45 9.99 -0.19 19.98
CA PRO A 45 9.40 -0.04 21.29
C PRO A 45 9.02 -1.43 21.81
N GLU A 46 9.19 -1.64 23.10
CA GLU A 46 8.59 -2.79 23.77
C GLU A 46 7.08 -2.61 23.74
N VAL A 47 6.42 -3.28 22.81
CA VAL A 47 4.97 -3.27 22.70
C VAL A 47 4.47 -4.53 23.38
N THR A 48 3.72 -4.36 24.44
CA THR A 48 3.05 -5.46 25.12
C THR A 48 1.78 -5.86 24.35
N ASP A 49 1.38 -7.12 24.46
CA ASP A 49 0.11 -7.60 23.88
C ASP A 49 -1.10 -6.79 24.36
N ASP A 50 -1.03 -6.23 25.58
CA ASP A 50 -2.05 -5.35 26.15
C ASP A 50 -2.11 -3.99 25.44
N GLU A 51 -1.00 -3.46 24.93
CA GLU A 51 -0.98 -2.21 24.15
C GLU A 51 -1.45 -2.42 22.71
N LEU A 52 -1.30 -3.63 22.19
CA LEU A 52 -1.93 -4.08 20.94
C LEU A 52 -3.37 -4.53 21.18
N GLY A 53 -3.78 -4.58 22.46
CA GLY A 53 -5.08 -5.06 22.92
C GLY A 53 -6.24 -4.25 22.37
N GLY A 54 -7.22 -4.97 21.94
CA GLY A 54 -8.53 -4.57 21.44
C GLY A 54 -9.14 -5.76 20.76
N GLU A 55 -10.45 -5.87 20.84
CA GLU A 55 -11.18 -6.88 20.12
C GLU A 55 -10.88 -6.76 18.63
N VAL A 56 -10.44 -7.85 18.03
CA VAL A 56 -10.16 -7.93 16.58
C VAL A 56 -11.44 -8.40 15.90
N VAL A 57 -11.98 -7.57 15.03
CA VAL A 57 -13.19 -7.89 14.28
C VAL A 57 -12.83 -8.71 13.04
N GLN A 58 -13.43 -9.89 12.94
CA GLN A 58 -13.27 -10.79 11.80
C GLN A 58 -14.19 -10.35 10.65
N ILE A 59 -13.62 -10.10 9.48
CA ILE A 59 -14.35 -9.74 8.27
C ILE A 59 -14.10 -10.80 7.19
N ASP A 60 -15.17 -11.52 6.82
CA ASP A 60 -15.13 -12.49 5.73
C ASP A 60 -15.36 -11.78 4.38
N LEU A 61 -14.32 -11.73 3.56
CA LEU A 61 -14.34 -11.11 2.24
C LEU A 61 -14.95 -12.00 1.13
N ASN A 62 -15.42 -13.21 1.46
CA ASN A 62 -16.19 -14.03 0.53
C ASN A 62 -17.65 -13.56 0.43
N ARG A 63 -18.08 -12.66 1.29
CA ARG A 63 -19.42 -12.07 1.25
C ARG A 63 -19.56 -11.05 0.12
N PRO A 64 -20.78 -10.77 -0.33
CA PRO A 64 -21.05 -9.67 -1.25
C PRO A 64 -20.49 -8.34 -0.71
N MET A 65 -20.01 -7.47 -1.61
CA MET A 65 -19.47 -6.16 -1.22
C MET A 65 -20.46 -5.32 -0.39
N SER A 66 -21.76 -5.40 -0.69
CA SER A 66 -22.82 -4.74 0.08
C SER A 66 -22.81 -5.11 1.56
N ASP A 67 -22.59 -6.41 1.85
CA ASP A 67 -22.57 -6.93 3.20
C ASP A 67 -21.30 -6.50 3.94
N ILE A 68 -20.15 -6.53 3.23
CA ILE A 68 -18.87 -6.05 3.75
C ILE A 68 -18.97 -4.56 4.13
N LEU A 69 -19.53 -3.74 3.26
CA LEU A 69 -19.74 -2.31 3.53
C LEU A 69 -20.68 -2.10 4.71
N GLY A 70 -21.80 -2.85 4.77
CA GLY A 70 -22.74 -2.82 5.88
C GLY A 70 -22.09 -3.21 7.22
N MET A 71 -21.18 -4.18 7.22
CA MET A 71 -20.42 -4.55 8.42
C MET A 71 -19.44 -3.45 8.83
N LEU A 72 -18.66 -2.91 7.89
CA LEU A 72 -17.68 -1.88 8.19
C LEU A 72 -18.29 -0.60 8.77
N THR A 73 -19.53 -0.26 8.40
CA THR A 73 -20.23 0.92 8.95
C THR A 73 -20.56 0.79 10.43
N GLN A 74 -20.55 -0.41 10.99
CA GLN A 74 -20.91 -0.64 12.39
C GLN A 74 -19.75 -0.35 13.36
N TYR A 75 -18.54 -0.20 12.86
CA TYR A 75 -17.36 -0.06 13.69
C TYR A 75 -16.76 1.35 13.61
N PRO A 76 -16.28 1.87 14.74
CA PRO A 76 -15.61 3.17 14.76
C PRO A 76 -14.27 3.14 14.03
N VAL A 77 -13.79 4.32 13.66
CA VAL A 77 -12.44 4.50 13.11
C VAL A 77 -11.40 3.94 14.09
N LYS A 78 -10.34 3.33 13.57
CA LYS A 78 -9.25 2.63 14.28
C LYS A 78 -9.62 1.26 14.86
N THR A 79 -10.77 0.71 14.57
CA THR A 79 -11.06 -0.69 14.88
C THR A 79 -10.05 -1.60 14.18
N ARG A 80 -9.53 -2.57 14.91
CA ARG A 80 -8.65 -3.61 14.35
C ARG A 80 -9.49 -4.64 13.63
N LEU A 81 -9.14 -4.89 12.37
CA LEU A 81 -9.84 -5.84 11.52
C LEU A 81 -8.91 -6.97 11.10
N GLU A 82 -9.40 -8.18 11.11
CA GLU A 82 -8.78 -9.31 10.46
C GLU A 82 -9.60 -9.71 9.24
N LEU A 83 -9.00 -9.59 8.07
CA LEU A 83 -9.66 -9.80 6.80
C LEU A 83 -9.29 -11.15 6.24
N THR A 84 -10.28 -11.99 5.94
CA THR A 84 -10.06 -13.32 5.35
C THR A 84 -10.87 -13.46 4.08
N GLY A 85 -10.21 -13.82 2.98
CA GLY A 85 -10.86 -14.03 1.69
C GLY A 85 -10.12 -13.37 0.53
N PRO A 86 -10.73 -13.30 -0.66
CA PRO A 86 -10.10 -12.77 -1.86
C PRO A 86 -9.97 -11.24 -1.81
N ILE A 87 -8.81 -10.75 -2.25
CA ILE A 87 -8.54 -9.33 -2.49
C ILE A 87 -7.88 -9.15 -3.86
N ILE A 88 -8.11 -8.03 -4.50
CA ILE A 88 -7.49 -7.68 -5.76
C ILE A 88 -6.26 -6.82 -5.49
N VAL A 89 -5.09 -7.30 -5.93
CA VAL A 89 -3.84 -6.53 -5.84
C VAL A 89 -3.72 -5.63 -7.06
N ALA A 90 -3.83 -4.32 -6.88
CA ALA A 90 -3.75 -3.34 -7.96
C ALA A 90 -3.19 -2.02 -7.46
N ARG A 91 -2.32 -1.40 -8.27
CA ARG A 91 -1.81 -0.05 -8.04
C ARG A 91 -1.53 0.65 -9.38
N ASP A 92 -0.83 1.73 -9.39
CA ASP A 92 -0.41 2.61 -10.50
C ASP A 92 -0.87 2.21 -11.91
N ALA A 93 -0.20 1.23 -12.53
CA ALA A 93 -0.46 0.84 -13.92
C ALA A 93 -1.86 0.23 -14.11
N ALA A 94 -2.34 -0.55 -13.13
CA ALA A 94 -3.69 -1.10 -13.16
C ALA A 94 -4.73 0.01 -13.04
N HIS A 95 -4.57 0.95 -12.10
CA HIS A 95 -5.46 2.09 -11.94
C HIS A 95 -5.49 2.98 -13.20
N ALA A 96 -4.32 3.25 -13.78
CA ALA A 96 -4.24 4.04 -15.01
C ALA A 96 -4.98 3.38 -16.18
N ARG A 97 -4.85 2.06 -16.35
CA ARG A 97 -5.56 1.30 -17.39
C ARG A 97 -7.07 1.30 -17.18
N LEU A 98 -7.52 1.09 -15.95
CA LEU A 98 -8.95 1.10 -15.62
C LEU A 98 -9.57 2.49 -15.87
N ARG A 99 -8.86 3.56 -15.50
CA ARG A 99 -9.31 4.93 -15.81
C ARG A 99 -9.41 5.17 -17.32
N GLN A 100 -8.40 4.76 -18.09
CA GLN A 100 -8.45 4.86 -19.55
C GLN A 100 -9.64 4.09 -20.16
N GLY A 101 -9.99 2.94 -19.59
CA GLY A 101 -11.20 2.20 -19.97
C GLY A 101 -12.47 3.00 -19.71
N LEU A 102 -12.62 3.53 -18.48
CA LEU A 102 -13.78 4.38 -18.12
C LEU A 102 -13.90 5.61 -19.02
N GLU A 103 -12.79 6.28 -19.35
CA GLU A 103 -12.76 7.43 -20.26
C GLU A 103 -13.22 7.07 -21.69
N LYS A 104 -13.09 5.81 -22.09
CA LYS A 104 -13.62 5.27 -23.36
C LYS A 104 -15.04 4.74 -23.26
N GLY A 105 -15.67 4.83 -22.10
CA GLY A 105 -17.01 4.31 -21.84
C GLY A 105 -17.06 2.81 -21.51
N GLU A 106 -15.91 2.17 -21.28
CA GLU A 106 -15.86 0.77 -20.84
C GLU A 106 -16.21 0.69 -19.34
N PRO A 107 -17.02 -0.28 -18.91
CA PRO A 107 -17.30 -0.45 -17.48
C PRO A 107 -16.09 -0.98 -16.73
N LEU A 108 -16.04 -0.73 -15.41
CA LEU A 108 -15.07 -1.41 -14.56
C LEU A 108 -15.29 -2.92 -14.59
N PRO A 109 -14.21 -3.73 -14.58
CA PRO A 109 -14.31 -5.18 -14.49
C PRO A 109 -15.08 -5.60 -13.23
N GLN A 110 -15.89 -6.67 -13.34
CA GLN A 110 -16.74 -7.11 -12.25
C GLN A 110 -15.92 -7.45 -10.98
N PHE A 111 -14.77 -8.12 -11.12
CA PHE A 111 -13.90 -8.42 -9.99
C PHE A 111 -13.42 -7.18 -9.23
N PHE A 112 -13.31 -6.03 -9.90
CA PHE A 112 -12.91 -4.76 -9.27
C PHE A 112 -14.06 -4.10 -8.48
N LYS A 113 -15.29 -4.54 -8.74
CA LYS A 113 -16.50 -4.16 -7.98
C LYS A 113 -16.76 -5.09 -6.80
N ASP A 114 -16.50 -6.37 -7.00
CA ASP A 114 -16.88 -7.42 -6.04
C ASP A 114 -15.87 -7.58 -4.88
N HIS A 115 -14.64 -7.12 -5.04
CA HIS A 115 -13.59 -7.37 -4.07
C HIS A 115 -12.90 -6.09 -3.58
N PRO A 116 -12.39 -6.09 -2.34
CA PRO A 116 -11.50 -5.05 -1.84
C PRO A 116 -10.23 -4.94 -2.69
N ILE A 117 -9.70 -3.73 -2.80
CA ILE A 117 -8.50 -3.45 -3.59
C ILE A 117 -7.32 -3.19 -2.65
N TYR A 118 -6.29 -4.01 -2.77
CA TYR A 118 -5.06 -3.85 -2.02
C TYR A 118 -4.00 -3.17 -2.89
N TYR A 119 -3.55 -2.01 -2.46
CA TYR A 119 -2.51 -1.26 -3.16
C TYR A 119 -1.15 -1.86 -2.85
N ALA A 120 -0.77 -2.84 -3.62
CA ALA A 120 0.49 -3.57 -3.47
C ALA A 120 1.06 -3.96 -4.83
N GLY A 121 2.31 -4.40 -4.83
CA GLY A 121 2.97 -4.93 -6.00
C GLY A 121 3.91 -6.05 -5.56
N PRO A 122 3.54 -7.32 -5.78
CA PRO A 122 4.35 -8.45 -5.37
C PRO A 122 5.71 -8.46 -6.09
N ALA A 123 6.74 -8.90 -5.38
CA ALA A 123 8.01 -9.24 -5.97
C ALA A 123 7.88 -10.49 -6.85
N LYS A 124 8.92 -10.77 -7.63
CA LYS A 124 8.97 -12.01 -8.42
C LYS A 124 8.77 -13.22 -7.49
N THR A 125 7.86 -14.09 -7.89
CA THR A 125 7.57 -15.33 -7.14
C THR A 125 8.79 -16.25 -7.15
N PRO A 126 9.34 -16.65 -5.98
CA PRO A 126 10.37 -17.69 -5.91
C PRO A 126 9.79 -19.05 -6.29
N GLU A 127 10.65 -19.97 -6.70
CA GLU A 127 10.26 -21.33 -7.00
C GLU A 127 9.67 -22.03 -5.75
N GLY A 128 8.56 -22.73 -5.92
CA GLY A 128 7.85 -23.42 -4.84
C GLY A 128 6.94 -22.54 -3.96
N TYR A 129 6.85 -21.25 -4.21
CA TYR A 129 5.96 -20.34 -3.48
C TYR A 129 4.75 -19.92 -4.32
N ALA A 130 3.63 -19.63 -3.66
CA ALA A 130 2.41 -19.17 -4.33
C ALA A 130 2.54 -17.74 -4.88
N SER A 131 3.33 -16.90 -4.22
CA SER A 131 3.61 -15.52 -4.65
C SER A 131 4.97 -15.05 -4.13
N GLY A 132 5.50 -13.99 -4.71
CA GLY A 132 6.60 -13.22 -4.11
C GLY A 132 6.10 -12.43 -2.90
N SER A 133 7.03 -11.97 -2.06
CA SER A 133 6.69 -11.10 -0.95
C SER A 133 6.09 -9.79 -1.45
N PHE A 134 5.10 -9.26 -0.76
CA PHE A 134 4.49 -7.98 -1.05
C PHE A 134 3.93 -7.35 0.22
N GLY A 135 3.86 -6.03 0.21
CA GLY A 135 3.29 -5.26 1.29
C GLY A 135 2.58 -4.03 0.74
N PRO A 136 1.90 -3.27 1.60
CA PRO A 136 1.13 -2.11 1.18
C PRO A 136 2.02 -1.02 0.60
N THR A 137 1.59 -0.43 -0.52
CA THR A 137 2.19 0.80 -1.05
C THR A 137 1.53 2.04 -0.46
N THR A 138 2.16 3.20 -0.63
CA THR A 138 1.61 4.49 -0.20
C THR A 138 0.30 4.79 -0.91
N ALA A 139 -0.76 4.99 -0.14
CA ALA A 139 -2.12 5.15 -0.62
C ALA A 139 -2.32 6.41 -1.49
N GLY A 140 -1.71 7.53 -1.10
CA GLY A 140 -1.90 8.83 -1.75
C GLY A 140 -1.61 8.86 -3.27
N ARG A 141 -0.85 7.90 -3.77
CA ARG A 141 -0.58 7.78 -5.21
C ARG A 141 -1.82 7.45 -6.03
N MET A 142 -2.81 6.82 -5.43
CA MET A 142 -4.06 6.43 -6.08
C MET A 142 -5.23 7.37 -5.78
N ASP A 143 -5.02 8.44 -5.02
CA ASP A 143 -6.10 9.34 -4.59
C ASP A 143 -6.93 9.89 -5.74
N SER A 144 -6.30 10.25 -6.85
CA SER A 144 -6.97 10.83 -8.02
C SER A 144 -7.91 9.88 -8.77
N TYR A 145 -7.91 8.59 -8.44
CA TYR A 145 -8.77 7.59 -9.09
C TYR A 145 -10.02 7.26 -8.27
N VAL A 146 -10.00 7.55 -6.97
CA VAL A 146 -10.95 6.96 -6.01
C VAL A 146 -12.38 7.38 -6.31
N ASP A 147 -12.65 8.67 -6.45
CA ASP A 147 -14.02 9.16 -6.65
C ASP A 147 -14.65 8.55 -7.92
N GLN A 148 -13.95 8.62 -9.04
CA GLN A 148 -14.41 8.07 -10.32
C GLN A 148 -14.65 6.54 -10.24
N PHE A 149 -13.79 5.81 -9.54
CA PHE A 149 -13.94 4.36 -9.42
C PHE A 149 -15.10 3.99 -8.50
N GLN A 150 -15.27 4.73 -7.39
CA GLN A 150 -16.40 4.52 -6.48
C GLN A 150 -17.73 4.87 -7.14
N GLU A 151 -17.81 5.95 -7.93
CA GLU A 151 -18.99 6.27 -8.74
C GLU A 151 -19.34 5.15 -9.74
N ALA A 152 -18.32 4.47 -10.28
CA ALA A 152 -18.52 3.33 -11.16
C ALA A 152 -18.78 2.00 -10.41
N GLY A 153 -18.89 2.05 -9.07
CA GLY A 153 -19.20 0.92 -8.20
C GLY A 153 -18.01 0.02 -7.86
N GLY A 154 -16.77 0.45 -8.14
CA GLY A 154 -15.55 -0.28 -7.79
C GLY A 154 -14.73 0.42 -6.73
N SER A 155 -13.67 -0.22 -6.24
CA SER A 155 -12.75 0.35 -5.23
C SER A 155 -13.46 0.83 -3.94
N MET A 156 -14.54 0.15 -3.58
CA MET A 156 -15.35 0.53 -2.41
C MET A 156 -14.63 0.29 -1.09
N VAL A 157 -13.75 -0.71 -1.04
CA VAL A 157 -12.86 -0.99 0.10
C VAL A 157 -11.43 -1.01 -0.38
N MET A 158 -10.61 -0.14 0.16
CA MET A 158 -9.22 0.05 -0.24
C MET A 158 -8.29 -0.25 0.94
N LEU A 159 -7.26 -1.05 0.70
CA LEU A 159 -6.21 -1.36 1.67
C LEU A 159 -4.88 -0.78 1.20
N ALA A 160 -4.19 -0.06 2.05
CA ALA A 160 -2.85 0.48 1.77
C ALA A 160 -2.20 1.01 3.04
N LYS A 161 -1.09 1.71 2.91
CA LYS A 161 -0.45 2.44 4.03
C LYS A 161 -0.42 3.95 3.79
N GLY A 162 -0.29 4.69 4.89
CA GLY A 162 -0.17 6.15 4.88
C GLY A 162 -1.52 6.86 4.83
N ASN A 163 -1.44 8.17 4.89
CA ASN A 163 -2.62 9.03 4.92
C ASN A 163 -3.25 9.19 3.52
N ARG A 164 -4.53 9.52 3.51
CA ARG A 164 -5.25 9.89 2.30
C ARG A 164 -5.51 11.40 2.28
N SER A 165 -5.67 11.95 1.09
CA SER A 165 -6.08 13.34 0.91
C SER A 165 -7.56 13.56 1.25
N ASP A 166 -7.94 14.83 1.44
CA ASP A 166 -9.35 15.19 1.67
C ASP A 166 -10.27 14.78 0.52
N VAL A 167 -9.76 14.73 -0.71
CA VAL A 167 -10.52 14.26 -1.88
C VAL A 167 -11.04 12.84 -1.66
N VAL A 168 -10.20 11.95 -1.13
CA VAL A 168 -10.59 10.57 -0.84
C VAL A 168 -11.58 10.51 0.31
N ARG A 169 -11.39 11.31 1.35
CA ARG A 169 -12.35 11.38 2.46
C ARG A 169 -13.74 11.78 1.96
N GLN A 170 -13.81 12.79 1.10
CA GLN A 170 -15.06 13.24 0.48
C GLN A 170 -15.67 12.18 -0.44
N ALA A 171 -14.84 11.51 -1.26
CA ALA A 171 -15.29 10.43 -2.12
C ALA A 171 -15.88 9.26 -1.32
N CYS A 172 -15.21 8.82 -0.26
CA CYS A 172 -15.71 7.77 0.62
C CYS A 172 -17.02 8.18 1.31
N GLN A 173 -17.11 9.43 1.77
CA GLN A 173 -18.34 9.94 2.39
C GLN A 173 -19.50 9.99 1.39
N LYS A 174 -19.25 10.41 0.16
CA LYS A 174 -20.24 10.53 -0.92
C LYS A 174 -20.73 9.16 -1.40
N ASN A 175 -19.80 8.23 -1.61
CA ASN A 175 -20.04 6.97 -2.29
C ASN A 175 -20.17 5.77 -1.32
N GLY A 176 -19.96 5.98 -0.01
CA GLY A 176 -20.03 4.91 0.99
C GLY A 176 -18.83 3.96 1.00
N GLY A 177 -17.68 4.42 0.53
CA GLY A 177 -16.45 3.63 0.50
C GLY A 177 -15.63 3.69 1.79
N PHE A 178 -14.68 2.78 1.93
CA PHE A 178 -13.79 2.67 3.10
C PHE A 178 -12.32 2.61 2.71
N TYR A 179 -11.50 3.27 3.51
CA TYR A 179 -10.06 3.09 3.48
C TYR A 179 -9.60 2.37 4.75
N LEU A 180 -8.91 1.27 4.56
CA LEU A 180 -8.32 0.46 5.62
C LEU A 180 -6.80 0.61 5.57
N GLY A 181 -6.24 1.12 6.65
CA GLY A 181 -4.80 1.25 6.82
C GLY A 181 -4.18 -0.08 7.24
N SER A 182 -3.10 -0.50 6.59
CA SER A 182 -2.31 -1.63 7.03
C SER A 182 -0.89 -1.21 7.40
N ILE A 183 -0.25 -2.01 8.26
CA ILE A 183 1.12 -1.82 8.71
C ILE A 183 2.03 -2.67 7.82
N GLY A 184 3.22 -2.17 7.53
CA GLY A 184 4.21 -2.93 6.81
C GLY A 184 4.57 -2.33 5.44
N GLY A 185 5.38 -3.03 4.67
CA GLY A 185 5.90 -2.61 3.36
C GLY A 185 7.37 -2.90 3.23
#